data_a9c8ac7cada0c9287d1d158b05074370
#
_entry.id   a9c8ac7cada0c9287d1d158b05074370
#
_cell.length_a   1.000
_cell.length_b   1.000
_cell.length_c   1.000
_cell.angle_alpha   90.00
_cell.angle_beta   90.00
_cell.angle_gamma   90.00
#
_symmetry.space_group_name_H-M   'P 1'
#
loop_
_entity.id
_entity.type
_entity.pdbx_description
1 polymer ?
#
loop_
_entity_poly.entity_id
_entity_poly.type
_entity_poly.pdbx_seq_one_letter_code
_entity_poly.pdbx_strand_id
1 'polypeptide(L)'
;MAKAVWNGQTLAESEKTETVEGNIYFPEESVKREFLKASSTTSSCPWKGQARYYTIVVDGQENPDAAWYYPDPKPAARAIKNHVAFWRGVEIEK
;
A
#
# COMPACT_ATOMS: atom_id res chain seq x y z
N MET A 1 12.11 -8.92 -8.10
CA MET A 1 11.59 -7.59 -7.79
C MET A 1 10.06 -7.66 -7.72
N ALA A 2 9.48 -7.20 -6.64
CA ALA A 2 8.02 -7.19 -6.50
C ALA A 2 7.42 -5.99 -7.21
N LYS A 3 6.21 -6.16 -7.75
CA LYS A 3 5.52 -5.13 -8.50
C LYS A 3 4.03 -5.19 -8.19
N ALA A 4 3.40 -4.03 -8.03
CA ALA A 4 1.96 -3.91 -7.87
C ALA A 4 1.37 -3.29 -9.13
N VAL A 5 0.36 -3.94 -9.72
CA VAL A 5 -0.24 -3.53 -10.99
C VAL A 5 -1.76 -3.51 -10.88
N TRP A 6 -2.37 -2.46 -11.37
CA TRP A 6 -3.82 -2.37 -11.46
C TRP A 6 -4.23 -1.60 -12.71
N ASN A 7 -5.25 -2.09 -13.37
CA ASN A 7 -5.78 -1.48 -14.60
C ASN A 7 -4.68 -1.22 -15.64
N GLY A 8 -3.75 -2.16 -15.76
CA GLY A 8 -2.62 -2.07 -16.70
C GLY A 8 -1.51 -1.12 -16.28
N GLN A 9 -1.60 -0.51 -15.09
CA GLN A 9 -0.63 0.47 -14.62
C GLN A 9 0.19 -0.07 -13.46
N THR A 10 1.51 0.02 -13.56
CA THR A 10 2.39 -0.27 -12.43
C THR A 10 2.27 0.82 -11.39
N LEU A 11 1.95 0.46 -10.16
CA LEU A 11 1.76 1.39 -9.05
C LEU A 11 2.98 1.49 -8.16
N ALA A 12 3.73 0.39 -8.05
CA ALA A 12 4.92 0.32 -7.20
C ALA A 12 5.79 -0.82 -7.69
N GLU A 13 7.11 -0.68 -7.49
CA GLU A 13 8.06 -1.71 -7.87
C GLU A 13 9.32 -1.57 -7.02
N SER A 14 9.73 -2.65 -6.33
CA SER A 14 10.91 -2.58 -5.46
C SER A 14 11.42 -3.96 -5.12
N GLU A 15 12.74 -4.06 -4.89
CA GLU A 15 13.36 -5.25 -4.30
C GLU A 15 13.38 -5.18 -2.78
N LYS A 16 13.05 -4.00 -2.21
CA LYS A 16 13.19 -3.74 -0.77
C LYS A 16 11.84 -3.78 -0.08
N THR A 17 11.03 -4.79 -0.39
CA THR A 17 9.72 -4.93 0.24
C THR A 17 9.82 -5.67 1.56
N GLU A 18 8.81 -5.43 2.43
CA GLU A 18 8.61 -6.18 3.67
C GLU A 18 7.36 -7.02 3.53
N THR A 19 7.39 -8.24 4.04
CA THR A 19 6.19 -9.11 4.01
C THR A 19 5.70 -9.30 5.43
N VAL A 20 4.46 -8.92 5.68
CA VAL A 20 3.84 -9.06 7.00
C VAL A 20 2.44 -9.64 6.81
N GLU A 21 2.15 -10.74 7.50
CA GLU A 21 0.85 -11.42 7.44
C GLU A 21 0.43 -11.75 6.00
N GLY A 22 1.40 -12.10 5.16
CA GLY A 22 1.13 -12.46 3.76
C GLY A 22 0.97 -11.27 2.83
N ASN A 23 1.00 -10.03 3.35
CA ASN A 23 0.92 -8.84 2.53
C ASN A 23 2.30 -8.29 2.24
N ILE A 24 2.51 -7.83 1.01
CA ILE A 24 3.77 -7.22 0.59
C ILE A 24 3.63 -5.70 0.75
N TYR A 25 4.55 -5.12 1.52
CA TYR A 25 4.60 -3.69 1.78
C TYR A 25 5.74 -3.08 0.99
N PHE A 26 5.43 -2.08 0.16
CA PHE A 26 6.39 -1.40 -0.70
C PHE A 26 6.92 -0.14 -0.02
N PRO A 27 8.24 0.12 -0.08
CA PRO A 27 8.77 1.37 0.46
C PRO A 27 8.08 2.58 -0.18
N GLU A 28 7.91 3.63 0.60
CA GLU A 28 7.20 4.82 0.14
C GLU A 28 7.78 5.38 -1.17
N GLU A 29 9.10 5.42 -1.28
CA GLU A 29 9.77 5.98 -2.46
C GLU A 29 9.56 5.14 -3.73
N SER A 30 9.13 3.89 -3.59
CA SER A 30 8.89 3.02 -4.74
C SER A 30 7.48 3.14 -5.30
N VAL A 31 6.62 3.91 -4.64
CA VAL A 31 5.20 4.01 -4.98
C VAL A 31 4.96 5.24 -5.84
N LYS A 32 4.22 5.06 -6.94
CA LYS A 32 3.87 6.15 -7.84
C LYS A 32 2.68 6.92 -7.28
N ARG A 33 2.96 7.99 -6.59
CA ARG A 33 1.95 8.74 -5.84
C ARG A 33 0.91 9.42 -6.72
N GLU A 34 1.23 9.66 -7.98
CA GLU A 34 0.27 10.27 -8.91
C GLU A 34 -0.99 9.42 -9.12
N PHE A 35 -0.93 8.13 -8.80
CA PHE A 35 -2.09 7.24 -8.91
C PHE A 35 -2.81 7.03 -7.59
N LEU A 36 -2.40 7.73 -6.53
CA LEU A 36 -2.97 7.58 -5.19
C LEU A 36 -3.68 8.86 -4.76
N LYS A 37 -4.89 8.68 -4.24
CA LYS A 37 -5.69 9.76 -3.71
C LYS A 37 -5.97 9.48 -2.24
N ALA A 38 -5.71 10.44 -1.36
CA ALA A 38 -5.93 10.24 0.06
C ALA A 38 -7.40 9.93 0.34
N SER A 39 -7.62 8.94 1.20
CA SER A 39 -8.94 8.54 1.66
C SER A 39 -9.12 8.93 3.13
N SER A 40 -10.36 9.15 3.55
CA SER A 40 -10.67 9.41 4.95
C SER A 40 -10.83 8.12 5.76
N THR A 41 -10.77 6.96 5.12
CA THR A 41 -10.91 5.67 5.78
C THR A 41 -9.71 5.39 6.66
N THR A 42 -9.95 4.85 7.85
CA THR A 42 -8.91 4.38 8.77
C THR A 42 -9.33 3.05 9.36
N SER A 43 -8.35 2.27 9.83
CA SER A 43 -8.62 1.05 10.57
C SER A 43 -7.56 0.88 11.64
N SER A 44 -7.83 0.03 12.63
CA SER A 44 -6.90 -0.21 13.73
C SER A 44 -6.51 -1.67 13.79
N CYS A 45 -5.22 -1.91 14.00
CA CYS A 45 -4.69 -3.25 14.24
C CYS A 45 -4.03 -3.24 15.62
N PRO A 46 -4.38 -4.18 16.52
CA PRO A 46 -3.87 -4.14 17.90
C PRO A 46 -2.35 -4.11 18.01
N TRP A 47 -1.63 -4.75 17.10
CA TRP A 47 -0.18 -4.79 17.20
C TRP A 47 0.54 -3.88 16.20
N LYS A 48 -0.12 -3.47 15.10
CA LYS A 48 0.51 -2.61 14.10
C LYS A 48 0.19 -1.12 14.30
N GLY A 49 -1.00 -0.81 14.82
CA GLY A 49 -1.42 0.57 15.00
C GLY A 49 -2.55 0.95 14.08
N GLN A 50 -2.66 2.24 13.76
CA GLN A 50 -3.73 2.75 12.91
C GLN A 50 -3.28 2.83 11.46
N ALA A 51 -4.05 2.21 10.57
CA ALA A 51 -3.83 2.27 9.13
C ALA A 51 -4.60 3.42 8.52
N ARG A 52 -4.02 4.03 7.48
CA ARG A 52 -4.69 4.99 6.61
C ARG A 52 -4.74 4.41 5.21
N TYR A 53 -5.66 4.90 4.39
CA TYR A 53 -5.94 4.31 3.11
C TYR A 53 -5.78 5.29 1.96
N TYR A 54 -5.50 4.75 0.78
CA TYR A 54 -5.54 5.48 -0.48
C TYR A 54 -6.56 4.83 -1.41
N THR A 55 -7.25 5.68 -2.18
CA THR A 55 -8.00 5.25 -3.35
C THR A 55 -7.04 5.30 -4.53
N ILE A 56 -7.04 4.26 -5.35
CA ILE A 56 -6.19 4.21 -6.55
C ILE A 56 -6.98 4.78 -7.71
N VAL A 57 -6.36 5.68 -8.48
CA VAL A 57 -7.00 6.30 -9.64
C VAL A 57 -6.10 6.10 -10.86
N VAL A 58 -6.60 5.37 -11.86
CA VAL A 58 -5.87 5.12 -13.12
C VAL A 58 -6.84 5.35 -14.27
N ASP A 59 -6.48 6.22 -15.21
CA ASP A 59 -7.31 6.52 -16.39
C ASP A 59 -8.73 6.90 -16.00
N GLY A 60 -8.90 7.70 -14.94
CA GLY A 60 -10.20 8.15 -14.50
C GLY A 60 -11.01 7.12 -13.73
N GLN A 61 -10.53 5.90 -13.60
CA GLN A 61 -11.20 4.85 -12.83
C GLN A 61 -10.66 4.81 -11.41
N GLU A 62 -11.57 4.70 -10.44
CA GLU A 62 -11.20 4.67 -9.02
C GLU A 62 -11.38 3.27 -8.46
N ASN A 63 -10.40 2.88 -7.63
CA ASN A 63 -10.47 1.67 -6.84
C ASN A 63 -10.40 2.11 -5.38
N PRO A 64 -11.56 2.29 -4.71
CA PRO A 64 -11.62 2.90 -3.39
C PRO A 64 -10.92 2.07 -2.32
N ASP A 65 -10.09 2.74 -1.51
CA ASP A 65 -9.41 2.14 -0.36
C ASP A 65 -8.61 0.88 -0.69
N ALA A 66 -8.01 0.87 -1.88
CA ALA A 66 -7.32 -0.31 -2.38
C ALA A 66 -5.85 -0.37 -1.98
N ALA A 67 -5.37 0.62 -1.24
CA ALA A 67 -4.02 0.64 -0.69
C ALA A 67 -4.07 1.15 0.74
N TRP A 68 -3.13 0.71 1.58
CA TRP A 68 -3.07 1.18 2.95
C TRP A 68 -1.62 1.29 3.42
N TYR A 69 -1.41 2.06 4.49
CA TYR A 69 -0.11 2.25 5.10
C TYR A 69 -0.27 2.61 6.58
N TYR A 70 0.79 2.41 7.35
CA TYR A 70 0.83 2.76 8.76
C TYR A 70 1.80 3.92 8.94
N PRO A 71 1.32 5.17 9.11
CA PRO A 71 2.21 6.33 9.25
C PRO A 71 2.93 6.36 10.60
N ASP A 72 2.34 5.75 11.62
CA ASP A 72 2.91 5.74 12.96
C ASP A 72 2.68 4.35 13.59
N PRO A 73 3.37 3.31 13.08
CA PRO A 73 3.15 1.96 13.58
C PRO A 73 3.70 1.78 14.99
N LYS A 74 3.13 0.83 15.71
CA LYS A 74 3.65 0.44 17.01
C LYS A 74 5.07 -0.14 16.83
N PRO A 75 5.90 -0.12 17.90
CA PRO A 75 7.31 -0.55 17.77
C PRO A 75 7.50 -1.92 17.13
N ALA A 76 6.61 -2.87 17.37
CA ALA A 76 6.71 -4.21 16.79
C ALA A 76 6.54 -4.23 15.28
N ALA A 77 5.97 -3.17 14.69
CA ALA A 77 5.71 -3.08 13.26
C ALA A 77 6.47 -1.94 12.58
N ARG A 78 7.50 -1.39 13.23
CA ARG A 78 8.18 -0.22 12.67
C ARG A 78 8.83 -0.45 11.32
N ALA A 79 9.13 -1.70 10.96
CA ALA A 79 9.74 -2.00 9.67
C ALA A 79 8.83 -1.63 8.50
N ILE A 80 7.51 -1.54 8.71
CA ILE A 80 6.57 -1.18 7.65
C ILE A 80 6.12 0.28 7.70
N LYS A 81 6.78 1.11 8.52
CA LYS A 81 6.43 2.53 8.61
C LYS A 81 6.42 3.16 7.22
N ASN A 82 5.29 3.79 6.86
CA ASN A 82 5.08 4.46 5.58
C ASN A 82 5.23 3.57 4.34
N HIS A 83 5.37 2.25 4.53
CA HIS A 83 5.31 1.31 3.40
C HIS A 83 3.85 1.13 3.01
N VAL A 84 3.60 0.90 1.72
CA VAL A 84 2.24 0.79 1.17
C VAL A 84 1.96 -0.63 0.74
N ALA A 85 0.83 -1.17 1.18
CA ALA A 85 0.32 -2.47 0.75
C ALA A 85 -0.92 -2.28 -0.11
N PHE A 86 -1.23 -3.24 -0.96
CA PHE A 86 -2.32 -3.16 -1.92
C PHE A 86 -3.22 -4.38 -1.83
N TRP A 87 -4.52 -4.19 -2.16
CA TRP A 87 -5.49 -5.28 -2.23
C TRP A 87 -6.58 -4.91 -3.26
N ARG A 88 -7.75 -5.55 -3.19
CA ARG A 88 -8.93 -5.23 -4.00
C ARG A 88 -8.65 -5.25 -5.50
N GLY A 89 -8.12 -6.37 -5.97
CA GLY A 89 -7.89 -6.54 -7.40
C GLY A 89 -6.55 -6.04 -7.90
N VAL A 90 -5.73 -5.47 -7.03
CA VAL A 90 -4.36 -5.11 -7.40
C VAL A 90 -3.54 -6.40 -7.47
N GLU A 91 -2.90 -6.61 -8.61
CA GLU A 91 -2.06 -7.78 -8.80
C GLU A 91 -0.65 -7.53 -8.25
N ILE A 92 -0.16 -8.50 -7.48
CA ILE A 92 1.20 -8.43 -6.95
C ILE A 92 2.02 -9.48 -7.69
N GLU A 93 3.02 -9.03 -8.42
CA GLU A 93 3.95 -9.90 -9.13
C GLU A 93 5.26 -9.95 -8.35
N LYS A 94 5.77 -11.13 -8.17
CA LYS A 94 7.05 -11.35 -7.48
C LYS A 94 8.11 -11.72 -8.51
#